data_3e95b17659d1eb6d6802274861f4cc32
#
_entry.id   3e95b17659d1eb6d6802274861f4cc32
#
_cell.length_a   1.000
_cell.length_b   1.000
_cell.length_c   1.000
_cell.angle_alpha   90.00
_cell.angle_beta   90.00
_cell.angle_gamma   90.00
#
_symmetry.space_group_name_H-M   'P 1'
#
loop_
_entity.id
_entity.type
_entity.pdbx_description
1 polymer ?
#
loop_
_entity_poly.entity_id
_entity_poly.type
_entity_poly.pdbx_seq_one_letter_code
_entity_poly.pdbx_strand_id
1 'polypeptide(L)' 'MMYRVNYLKPKKKGYAKQTATFLKIEDAIFWEEHVKKNLSAVDTQITVH' A
#
# COMPACT_ATOMS: atom_id res chain seq x y z
N MET A 1 -2.82 9.80 -15.15
CA MET A 1 -1.83 9.29 -14.21
C MET A 1 -2.49 8.41 -13.16
N MET A 2 -1.84 7.33 -12.82
CA MET A 2 -2.34 6.41 -11.79
C MET A 2 -1.29 6.28 -10.69
N TYR A 3 -1.76 6.12 -9.48
CA TYR A 3 -0.88 5.98 -8.31
C TYR A 3 -1.04 4.57 -7.76
N ARG A 4 0.06 3.86 -7.58
CA ARG A 4 0.06 2.51 -7.01
C ARG A 4 0.71 2.53 -5.65
N VAL A 5 0.02 1.93 -4.68
CA VAL A 5 0.57 1.73 -3.34
C VAL A 5 1.01 0.28 -3.25
N ASN A 6 2.32 0.07 -3.16
CA ASN A 6 2.90 -1.26 -3.02
C ASN A 6 3.29 -1.47 -1.56
N TYR A 7 2.91 -2.60 -1.00
CA TYR A 7 3.20 -2.87 0.41
C TYR A 7 3.30 -4.36 0.67
N LEU A 8 3.94 -4.71 1.79
CA LEU A 8 4.03 -6.09 2.26
C LEU A 8 3.09 -6.25 3.46
N LYS A 9 2.13 -7.14 3.33
CA LYS A 9 1.18 -7.45 4.38
C LYS A 9 1.66 -8.68 5.14
N PRO A 10 1.76 -8.63 6.48
CA PRO A 10 2.19 -9.80 7.25
C PRO A 10 1.15 -10.92 7.17
N LYS A 11 1.65 -12.13 7.10
CA LYS A 11 0.82 -13.33 7.15
C LYS A 11 1.51 -14.37 8.03
N LYS A 12 0.88 -15.54 8.20
CA LYS A 12 1.39 -16.56 9.12
C LYS A 12 2.85 -16.96 8.86
N LYS A 13 3.26 -17.02 7.61
CA LYS A 13 4.62 -17.42 7.25
C LYS A 13 5.25 -16.37 6.37
N GLY A 14 5.54 -15.19 6.93
CA GLY A 14 6.23 -14.13 6.20
C GLY A 14 5.29 -13.04 5.74
N TYR A 15 5.47 -12.57 4.51
CA TYR A 15 4.75 -11.40 3.99
C TYR A 15 4.19 -11.70 2.60
N ALA A 16 3.06 -11.07 2.31
CA ALA A 16 2.45 -11.13 0.99
C ALA A 16 2.53 -9.75 0.35
N LYS A 17 3.02 -9.68 -0.89
CA LYS A 17 3.11 -8.43 -1.62
C LYS A 17 1.73 -8.07 -2.16
N GLN A 18 1.30 -6.83 -1.90
CA GLN A 18 0.02 -6.32 -2.34
C GLN A 18 0.19 -5.00 -3.06
N THR A 19 -0.72 -4.71 -3.99
CA THR A 19 -0.73 -3.46 -4.73
C THR A 19 -2.16 -2.95 -4.84
N ALA A 20 -2.34 -1.67 -4.51
CA ALA A 20 -3.62 -0.98 -4.69
C ALA A 20 -3.41 0.20 -5.62
N THR A 21 -4.34 0.40 -6.56
CA THR A 21 -4.23 1.45 -7.58
C THR A 21 -5.30 2.51 -7.36
N PHE A 22 -4.88 3.79 -7.47
CA PHE A 22 -5.77 4.93 -7.26
C PHE A 22 -5.57 5.97 -8.35
N LEU A 23 -6.62 6.74 -8.64
CA LEU A 23 -6.55 7.82 -9.61
C LEU A 23 -6.11 9.13 -8.98
N LYS A 24 -6.21 9.26 -7.65
CA LYS A 24 -5.85 10.47 -6.93
C LYS A 24 -4.76 10.19 -5.92
N ILE A 25 -3.79 11.10 -5.82
CA ILE A 25 -2.69 10.95 -4.86
C ILE A 25 -3.20 10.95 -3.41
N GLU A 26 -4.23 11.72 -3.11
CA GLU A 26 -4.79 11.78 -1.76
C GLU A 26 -5.30 10.43 -1.31
N ASP A 27 -5.94 9.71 -2.22
CA ASP A 27 -6.46 8.37 -1.93
C ASP A 27 -5.32 7.38 -1.69
N ALA A 28 -4.24 7.51 -2.47
CA ALA A 28 -3.08 6.64 -2.29
C ALA A 28 -2.41 6.88 -0.94
N ILE A 29 -2.26 8.15 -0.54
CA ILE A 29 -1.68 8.50 0.76
C ILE A 29 -2.56 7.99 1.90
N PHE A 30 -3.86 8.17 1.77
CA PHE A 30 -4.82 7.67 2.78
C PHE A 30 -4.70 6.16 2.92
N TRP A 31 -4.62 5.44 1.81
CA TRP A 31 -4.52 3.99 1.82
C TRP A 31 -3.19 3.52 2.43
N GLU A 32 -2.10 4.22 2.12
CA GLU A 32 -0.80 3.90 2.71
C GLU A 32 -0.87 3.96 4.23
N GLU A 33 -1.43 5.03 4.78
CA GLU A 33 -1.58 5.17 6.22
C GLU A 33 -2.51 4.10 6.81
N HIS A 34 -3.59 3.81 6.08
CA HIS A 34 -4.56 2.81 6.51
C HIS A 34 -3.92 1.43 6.65
N VAL A 35 -3.15 1.00 5.64
CA VAL A 35 -2.54 -0.33 5.68
C VAL A 35 -1.44 -0.41 6.74
N LYS A 36 -0.74 0.69 6.99
CA LYS A 36 0.26 0.73 8.07
C LYS A 36 -0.37 0.55 9.44
N LYS A 37 -1.51 1.20 9.67
CA LYS A 37 -2.19 1.16 10.97
C LYS A 37 -2.97 -0.14 11.17
N ASN A 38 -3.73 -0.55 10.17
CA ASN A 38 -4.71 -1.62 10.34
C ASN A 38 -4.21 -2.98 9.87
N LEU A 39 -3.29 -3.02 8.92
CA LEU A 39 -2.76 -4.27 8.38
C LEU A 39 -1.30 -4.51 8.77
N SER A 40 -0.71 -3.59 9.52
CA SER A 40 0.71 -3.66 9.91
C SER A 40 1.63 -3.82 8.70
N ALA A 41 1.27 -3.17 7.59
CA ALA A 41 2.04 -3.25 6.37
C ALA A 41 3.44 -2.65 6.52
N VAL A 42 4.42 -3.25 5.85
CA VAL A 42 5.80 -2.77 5.84
C VAL A 42 6.23 -2.52 4.38
N ASP A 43 7.32 -1.78 4.22
CA ASP A 43 7.89 -1.45 2.90
C ASP A 43 6.85 -0.83 1.97
N THR A 44 6.07 0.11 2.51
CA THR A 44 5.06 0.82 1.71
C THR A 44 5.74 1.81 0.76
N GLN A 45 5.30 1.80 -0.49
CA GLN A 45 5.80 2.73 -1.51
C GLN A 45 4.66 3.18 -2.39
N ILE A 46 4.70 4.44 -2.81
CA ILE A 46 3.75 4.98 -3.77
C ILE A 46 4.52 5.25 -5.07
N THR A 47 4.04 4.66 -6.16
CA THR A 47 4.64 4.86 -7.47
C THR A 47 3.62 5.51 -8.40
N VAL A 48 4.11 6.29 -9.36
CA VAL A 48 3.27 6.98 -10.34
C VAL A 48 3.40 6.30 -11.69
N HIS A 49 2.26 6.04 -12.31
CA HIS A 49 2.23 5.36 -13.61
C HIS A 49 1.36 6.06 -14.63
#